data_f0bf61f08a7966806a5e715e029a9eb2
#
_entry.id   f0bf61f08a7966806a5e715e029a9eb2
#
_cell.length_a   1.000
_cell.length_b   1.000
_cell.length_c   1.000
_cell.angle_alpha   90.00
_cell.angle_beta   90.00
_cell.angle_gamma   90.00
#
_symmetry.space_group_name_H-M   'P 1'
#
loop_
_entity.id
_entity.type
_entity.pdbx_description
1 polymer ?
#
loop_
_entity_poly.entity_id
_entity_poly.type
_entity_poly.pdbx_seq_one_letter_code
_entity_poly.pdbx_strand_id
1 'polypeptide(L)'
;FAKNATIIQIDIDPSELGKNVDVDLSLTGDASYILQAILPYVEKTEHKLWMEQIRGWQKDDYKPVDSDTELKPHQIIDEICNQAGPEAVYVTDVGQHQMWAAQYLHHTKSRGFLTSGGLGTMGFGYGAAIGAQMALGRDARVVMLTGDGSFHMNLNEACTAVSYDLPIITVIFNNQVLGMVRQWQTTFYEKRYSDTDPHRKTDFVKLAEGFGAKGYRAATPAEFKAAFADAMKQKGPSWIDCRIGKDEKVLPMIPGGGTVNDIIME
;
A
#
# COMPACT_ATOMS: atom_id res chain seq x y z
N PHE A 1 15.31 17.12 10.25
CA PHE A 1 14.15 17.68 9.56
C PHE A 1 14.21 19.21 9.62
N ALA A 2 14.09 19.88 8.48
CA ALA A 2 13.90 21.34 8.29
C ALA A 2 14.71 22.27 9.26
N LYS A 3 16.01 22.02 9.48
CA LYS A 3 16.85 22.66 10.51
C LYS A 3 16.89 24.20 10.45
N ASN A 4 16.56 24.79 9.31
CA ASN A 4 16.60 26.24 9.09
C ASN A 4 15.20 26.86 8.93
N ALA A 5 14.14 26.10 9.18
CA ALA A 5 12.75 26.55 9.06
C ALA A 5 12.15 26.86 10.41
N THR A 6 11.24 27.83 10.44
CA THR A 6 10.31 28.01 11.58
C THR A 6 9.25 26.91 11.53
N ILE A 7 9.12 26.15 12.59
CA ILE A 7 8.22 25.00 12.68
C ILE A 7 6.96 25.37 13.45
N ILE A 8 5.83 25.27 12.78
CA ILE A 8 4.51 25.45 13.39
C ILE A 8 3.80 24.11 13.42
N GLN A 9 3.43 23.62 14.59
CA GLN A 9 2.68 22.39 14.75
C GLN A 9 1.22 22.67 15.10
N ILE A 10 0.31 22.04 14.39
CA ILE A 10 -1.13 22.07 14.64
C ILE A 10 -1.57 20.66 14.97
N ASP A 11 -2.13 20.46 16.15
CA ASP A 11 -2.67 19.16 16.55
C ASP A 11 -3.91 19.35 17.44
N ILE A 12 -4.86 18.43 17.34
CA ILE A 12 -6.04 18.44 18.22
C ILE A 12 -5.69 17.92 19.62
N ASP A 13 -4.67 17.05 19.71
CA ASP A 13 -4.16 16.51 20.97
C ASP A 13 -2.95 17.30 21.45
N PRO A 14 -3.05 18.04 22.57
CA PRO A 14 -1.94 18.80 23.10
C PRO A 14 -0.73 17.93 23.53
N SER A 15 -0.92 16.63 23.77
CA SER A 15 0.17 15.71 24.12
C SER A 15 1.07 15.34 22.94
N GLU A 16 0.64 15.59 21.71
CA GLU A 16 1.44 15.35 20.51
C GLU A 16 2.35 16.56 20.15
N LEU A 17 2.11 17.72 20.74
CA LEU A 17 2.86 18.94 20.45
C LEU A 17 4.31 18.84 20.95
N GLY A 18 5.27 19.06 20.06
CA GLY A 18 6.70 19.00 20.38
C GLY A 18 7.25 17.60 20.69
N LYS A 19 6.47 16.53 20.50
CA LYS A 19 6.84 15.16 20.89
C LYS A 19 7.98 14.58 20.07
N ASN A 20 8.01 14.84 18.78
CA ASN A 20 8.99 14.27 17.86
C ASN A 20 9.97 15.30 17.28
N VAL A 21 9.58 16.56 17.26
CA VAL A 21 10.35 17.68 16.67
C VAL A 21 10.15 18.88 17.56
N ASP A 22 11.23 19.61 17.85
CA ASP A 22 11.12 20.90 18.52
C ASP A 22 10.34 21.88 17.64
N VAL A 23 9.36 22.57 18.22
CA VAL A 23 8.48 23.47 17.47
C VAL A 23 8.61 24.90 18.00
N ASP A 24 8.59 25.88 17.09
CA ASP A 24 8.65 27.29 17.42
C ASP A 24 7.29 27.83 17.87
N LEU A 25 6.20 27.30 17.30
CA LEU A 25 4.83 27.69 17.63
C LEU A 25 3.90 26.46 17.61
N SER A 26 3.15 26.29 18.68
CA SER A 26 2.15 25.23 18.81
C SER A 26 0.74 25.80 18.84
N LEU A 27 -0.18 25.19 18.06
CA LEU A 27 -1.59 25.53 18.02
C LEU A 27 -2.43 24.28 18.31
N THR A 28 -3.14 24.26 19.43
CA THR A 28 -4.06 23.16 19.76
C THR A 28 -5.43 23.42 19.18
N GLY A 29 -5.96 22.48 18.37
CA GLY A 29 -7.29 22.56 17.81
C GLY A 29 -7.45 21.72 16.54
N ASP A 30 -8.68 21.71 16.04
CA ASP A 30 -8.99 21.07 14.76
C ASP A 30 -8.25 21.75 13.60
N ALA A 31 -7.50 20.97 12.83
CA ALA A 31 -6.65 21.48 11.75
C ALA A 31 -7.46 22.25 10.69
N SER A 32 -8.66 21.79 10.35
CA SER A 32 -9.52 22.47 9.36
C SER A 32 -9.94 23.86 9.86
N TYR A 33 -10.33 23.97 11.13
CA TYR A 33 -10.72 25.24 11.72
C TYR A 33 -9.54 26.23 11.78
N ILE A 34 -8.37 25.76 12.24
CA ILE A 34 -7.17 26.61 12.35
C ILE A 34 -6.71 27.06 10.96
N LEU A 35 -6.67 26.17 9.97
CA LEU A 35 -6.28 26.50 8.61
C LEU A 35 -7.22 27.50 7.95
N GLN A 36 -8.54 27.36 8.17
CA GLN A 36 -9.53 28.35 7.71
C GLN A 36 -9.32 29.72 8.36
N ALA A 37 -8.96 29.75 9.64
CA ALA A 37 -8.67 31.01 10.35
C ALA A 37 -7.38 31.70 9.86
N ILE A 38 -6.37 30.92 9.45
CA ILE A 38 -5.09 31.43 8.93
C ILE A 38 -5.21 31.89 7.47
N LEU A 39 -6.06 31.24 6.66
CA LEU A 39 -6.15 31.44 5.22
C LEU A 39 -6.31 32.92 4.80
N PRO A 40 -7.10 33.78 5.49
CA PRO A 40 -7.22 35.20 5.13
C PRO A 40 -5.91 36.01 5.27
N TYR A 41 -4.94 35.51 6.01
CA TYR A 41 -3.64 36.16 6.23
C TYR A 41 -2.55 35.64 5.31
N VAL A 42 -2.85 34.61 4.48
CA VAL A 42 -1.90 34.01 3.53
C VAL A 42 -2.08 34.64 2.16
N GLU A 43 -1.04 35.28 1.65
CA GLU A 43 -1.05 35.83 0.29
C GLU A 43 -0.97 34.72 -0.74
N LYS A 44 -1.76 34.84 -1.81
CA LYS A 44 -1.69 33.93 -2.94
C LYS A 44 -0.43 34.23 -3.75
N THR A 45 0.52 33.30 -3.73
CA THR A 45 1.78 33.39 -4.47
C THR A 45 1.90 32.24 -5.48
N GLU A 46 2.59 32.52 -6.59
CA GLU A 46 2.95 31.50 -7.59
C GLU A 46 4.44 31.21 -7.48
N HIS A 47 4.80 30.05 -6.98
CA HIS A 47 6.21 29.62 -6.82
C HIS A 47 6.74 28.97 -8.11
N LYS A 48 6.68 29.67 -9.26
CA LYS A 48 6.97 29.13 -10.59
C LYS A 48 8.36 28.46 -10.67
N LEU A 49 9.41 29.17 -10.24
CA LEU A 49 10.77 28.63 -10.28
C LEU A 49 10.94 27.38 -9.42
N TRP A 50 10.32 27.36 -8.23
CA TRP A 50 10.34 26.20 -7.37
C TRP A 50 9.59 25.01 -7.99
N MET A 51 8.42 25.26 -8.56
CA MET A 51 7.64 24.23 -9.26
C MET A 51 8.35 23.69 -10.51
N GLU A 52 9.08 24.56 -11.25
CA GLU A 52 9.90 24.14 -12.38
C GLU A 52 11.06 23.24 -11.94
N GLN A 53 11.70 23.56 -10.83
CA GLN A 53 12.75 22.74 -10.26
C GLN A 53 12.23 21.37 -9.81
N ILE A 54 11.09 21.32 -9.10
CA ILE A 54 10.43 20.06 -8.70
C ILE A 54 10.11 19.22 -9.94
N ARG A 55 9.50 19.80 -10.98
CA ARG A 55 9.22 19.11 -12.24
C ARG A 55 10.49 18.62 -12.96
N GLY A 56 11.59 19.34 -12.80
CA GLY A 56 12.89 18.89 -13.28
C GLY A 56 13.32 17.60 -12.58
N TRP A 57 13.29 17.57 -11.26
CA TRP A 57 13.65 16.40 -10.47
C TRP A 57 12.76 15.18 -10.74
N GLN A 58 11.46 15.40 -10.92
CA GLN A 58 10.51 14.32 -11.25
C GLN A 58 10.83 13.57 -12.56
N LYS A 59 11.59 14.19 -13.49
CA LYS A 59 12.01 13.52 -14.73
C LYS A 59 13.06 12.44 -14.50
N ASP A 60 13.85 12.61 -13.46
CA ASP A 60 14.97 11.72 -13.09
C ASP A 60 14.54 10.72 -11.98
N ASP A 61 13.23 10.61 -11.73
CA ASP A 61 12.69 9.72 -10.72
C ASP A 61 12.93 8.24 -11.05
N TYR A 62 13.00 7.42 -10.01
CA TYR A 62 13.16 5.98 -10.14
C TYR A 62 12.02 5.38 -10.97
N LYS A 63 12.40 4.62 -11.99
CA LYS A 63 11.44 3.90 -12.85
C LYS A 63 11.70 2.41 -12.72
N PRO A 64 10.71 1.64 -12.22
CA PRO A 64 10.82 0.20 -12.21
C PRO A 64 10.86 -0.36 -13.63
N VAL A 65 11.48 -1.52 -13.79
CA VAL A 65 11.62 -2.19 -15.10
C VAL A 65 10.45 -3.14 -15.30
N ASP A 66 9.75 -2.96 -16.41
CA ASP A 66 8.66 -3.86 -16.85
C ASP A 66 9.19 -5.23 -17.30
N SER A 67 8.32 -6.22 -17.22
CA SER A 67 8.55 -7.55 -17.79
C SER A 67 7.28 -8.09 -18.44
N ASP A 68 7.43 -8.75 -19.57
CA ASP A 68 6.31 -9.43 -20.24
C ASP A 68 6.16 -10.89 -19.79
N THR A 69 7.20 -11.45 -19.19
CA THR A 69 7.28 -12.87 -18.80
C THR A 69 7.18 -13.12 -17.31
N GLU A 70 7.48 -12.11 -16.49
CA GLU A 70 7.41 -12.17 -15.05
C GLU A 70 6.50 -11.06 -14.52
N LEU A 71 5.70 -11.37 -13.53
CA LEU A 71 4.80 -10.40 -12.92
C LEU A 71 5.58 -9.51 -11.93
N LYS A 72 5.59 -8.20 -12.18
CA LYS A 72 6.25 -7.22 -11.32
C LYS A 72 5.24 -6.48 -10.43
N PRO A 73 5.62 -6.08 -9.19
CA PRO A 73 4.70 -5.43 -8.26
C PRO A 73 4.04 -4.16 -8.79
N HIS A 74 4.79 -3.27 -9.45
CA HIS A 74 4.23 -2.05 -10.05
C HIS A 74 3.24 -2.35 -11.17
N GLN A 75 3.53 -3.35 -12.06
CA GLN A 75 2.62 -3.75 -13.13
C GLN A 75 1.28 -4.29 -12.59
N ILE A 76 1.31 -5.02 -11.45
CA ILE A 76 0.09 -5.45 -10.76
C ILE A 76 -0.73 -4.22 -10.34
N ILE A 77 -0.09 -3.25 -9.70
CA ILE A 77 -0.76 -2.07 -9.14
C ILE A 77 -1.29 -1.16 -10.25
N ASP A 78 -0.51 -0.95 -11.30
CA ASP A 78 -0.95 -0.17 -12.47
C ASP A 78 -2.17 -0.79 -13.14
N GLU A 79 -2.18 -2.12 -13.33
CA GLU A 79 -3.33 -2.80 -13.91
C GLU A 79 -4.58 -2.76 -12.99
N ILE A 80 -4.38 -2.82 -11.66
CA ILE A 80 -5.47 -2.60 -10.69
C ILE A 80 -6.05 -1.21 -10.86
N CYS A 81 -5.21 -0.16 -10.90
CA CYS A 81 -5.66 1.22 -11.07
C CYS A 81 -6.42 1.41 -12.39
N ASN A 82 -5.92 0.83 -13.47
CA ASN A 82 -6.52 0.92 -14.80
C ASN A 82 -7.91 0.29 -14.86
N GLN A 83 -8.15 -0.83 -14.19
CA GLN A 83 -9.43 -1.54 -14.24
C GLN A 83 -10.41 -1.15 -13.14
N ALA A 84 -9.92 -0.93 -11.91
CA ALA A 84 -10.80 -0.62 -10.77
C ALA A 84 -11.35 0.81 -10.82
N GLY A 85 -10.63 1.72 -11.45
CA GLY A 85 -11.04 3.11 -11.64
C GLY A 85 -10.80 4.02 -10.42
N PRO A 86 -11.05 5.34 -10.58
CA PRO A 86 -10.65 6.35 -9.60
C PRO A 86 -11.46 6.32 -8.29
N GLU A 87 -12.65 5.71 -8.31
CA GLU A 87 -13.55 5.62 -7.15
C GLU A 87 -13.31 4.37 -6.30
N ALA A 88 -12.39 3.49 -6.70
CA ALA A 88 -12.07 2.30 -5.95
C ALA A 88 -11.46 2.64 -4.58
N VAL A 89 -11.73 1.79 -3.61
CA VAL A 89 -11.12 1.84 -2.28
C VAL A 89 -10.09 0.73 -2.18
N TYR A 90 -8.89 1.12 -1.85
CA TYR A 90 -7.75 0.23 -1.71
C TYR A 90 -7.46 -0.03 -0.25
N VAL A 91 -7.35 -1.29 0.11
CA VAL A 91 -6.99 -1.71 1.47
C VAL A 91 -5.69 -2.48 1.40
N THR A 92 -4.71 -2.15 2.22
CA THR A 92 -3.49 -2.94 2.28
C THR A 92 -3.36 -3.69 3.59
N ASP A 93 -2.79 -4.87 3.51
CA ASP A 93 -2.13 -5.51 4.63
C ASP A 93 -0.70 -4.95 4.79
N VAL A 94 0.16 -5.54 5.60
CA VAL A 94 1.47 -4.99 5.95
C VAL A 94 2.62 -5.83 5.41
N GLY A 95 3.56 -5.16 4.73
CA GLY A 95 4.74 -5.72 4.10
C GLY A 95 5.19 -4.92 2.88
N GLN A 96 6.01 -5.52 2.00
CA GLN A 96 6.46 -4.86 0.76
C GLN A 96 5.28 -4.40 -0.12
N HIS A 97 4.22 -5.19 -0.21
CA HIS A 97 3.00 -4.85 -0.96
C HIS A 97 2.34 -3.55 -0.49
N GLN A 98 2.39 -3.25 0.82
CA GLN A 98 1.91 -1.99 1.39
C GLN A 98 2.75 -0.81 0.88
N MET A 99 4.06 -0.96 0.85
CA MET A 99 4.98 0.09 0.40
C MET A 99 4.87 0.30 -1.11
N TRP A 100 4.80 -0.77 -1.91
CA TRP A 100 4.53 -0.65 -3.35
C TRP A 100 3.16 -0.01 -3.61
N ALA A 101 2.14 -0.36 -2.84
CA ALA A 101 0.83 0.29 -2.95
C ALA A 101 0.92 1.79 -2.67
N ALA A 102 1.64 2.20 -1.63
CA ALA A 102 1.85 3.62 -1.32
C ALA A 102 2.64 4.37 -2.41
N GLN A 103 3.54 3.68 -3.13
CA GLN A 103 4.33 4.26 -4.22
C GLN A 103 3.56 4.38 -5.54
N TYR A 104 2.78 3.35 -5.90
CA TYR A 104 2.26 3.19 -7.27
C TYR A 104 0.74 3.33 -7.39
N LEU A 105 -0.04 3.32 -6.30
CA LEU A 105 -1.49 3.51 -6.40
C LEU A 105 -1.85 4.95 -6.78
N HIS A 106 -2.64 5.06 -7.82
CA HIS A 106 -3.28 6.32 -8.22
C HIS A 106 -4.72 6.37 -7.67
N HIS A 107 -4.90 7.03 -6.54
CA HIS A 107 -6.22 7.23 -5.93
C HIS A 107 -6.51 8.72 -5.78
N THR A 108 -7.74 9.12 -6.08
CA THR A 108 -8.19 10.52 -6.02
C THR A 108 -9.20 10.76 -4.91
N LYS A 109 -9.80 9.68 -4.41
CA LYS A 109 -10.84 9.73 -3.40
C LYS A 109 -10.24 9.93 -2.00
N SER A 110 -10.73 10.92 -1.27
CA SER A 110 -10.43 11.06 0.16
C SER A 110 -10.86 9.79 0.91
N ARG A 111 -10.00 9.29 1.78
CA ARG A 111 -10.17 8.00 2.49
C ARG A 111 -10.27 6.79 1.56
N GLY A 112 -9.74 6.90 0.33
CA GLY A 112 -9.68 5.81 -0.64
C GLY A 112 -8.55 4.81 -0.42
N PHE A 113 -7.62 5.09 0.52
CA PHE A 113 -6.50 4.22 0.86
C PHE A 113 -6.51 3.92 2.36
N LEU A 114 -6.78 2.66 2.71
CA LEU A 114 -6.89 2.17 4.09
C LEU A 114 -5.72 1.26 4.41
N THR A 115 -4.92 1.61 5.40
CA THR A 115 -3.71 0.87 5.75
C THR A 115 -3.38 1.02 7.23
N SER A 116 -2.72 0.01 7.81
CA SER A 116 -2.13 0.11 9.16
C SER A 116 -0.79 0.85 9.07
N GLY A 117 -0.83 2.18 8.82
CA GLY A 117 0.35 3.01 8.62
C GLY A 117 1.09 3.38 9.92
N GLY A 118 0.43 3.29 11.07
CA GLY A 118 1.04 3.58 12.37
C GLY A 118 1.75 2.36 12.96
N LEU A 119 1.00 1.36 13.41
CA LEU A 119 1.55 0.16 14.03
C LEU A 119 2.11 -0.87 13.04
N GLY A 120 1.70 -0.84 11.78
CA GLY A 120 2.14 -1.83 10.80
C GLY A 120 1.69 -3.25 11.16
N THR A 121 0.42 -3.42 11.49
CA THR A 121 -0.13 -4.69 11.97
C THR A 121 -0.39 -5.65 10.82
N MET A 122 0.40 -6.70 10.70
CA MET A 122 0.14 -7.80 9.76
C MET A 122 -1.17 -8.51 10.13
N GLY A 123 -2.01 -8.81 9.11
CA GLY A 123 -3.36 -9.36 9.31
C GLY A 123 -4.49 -8.32 9.39
N PHE A 124 -4.15 -7.03 9.35
CA PHE A 124 -5.13 -5.93 9.37
C PHE A 124 -6.05 -5.93 8.14
N GLY A 125 -5.50 -6.27 6.97
CA GLY A 125 -6.09 -5.94 5.68
C GLY A 125 -7.46 -6.56 5.43
N TYR A 126 -7.65 -7.85 5.73
CA TYR A 126 -8.90 -8.51 5.35
C TYR A 126 -10.10 -8.02 6.18
N GLY A 127 -9.93 -7.88 7.48
CA GLY A 127 -10.97 -7.30 8.35
C GLY A 127 -11.31 -5.86 7.95
N ALA A 128 -10.29 -5.05 7.60
CA ALA A 128 -10.48 -3.69 7.11
C ALA A 128 -11.21 -3.64 5.76
N ALA A 129 -10.91 -4.58 4.84
CA ALA A 129 -11.60 -4.69 3.54
C ALA A 129 -13.07 -5.08 3.71
N ILE A 130 -13.38 -6.00 4.62
CA ILE A 130 -14.76 -6.36 4.99
C ILE A 130 -15.49 -5.13 5.54
N GLY A 131 -14.88 -4.42 6.50
CA GLY A 131 -15.45 -3.20 7.07
C GLY A 131 -15.71 -2.12 6.02
N ALA A 132 -14.76 -1.88 5.11
CA ALA A 132 -14.91 -0.95 4.01
C ALA A 132 -16.05 -1.34 3.06
N GLN A 133 -16.13 -2.62 2.66
CA GLN A 133 -17.17 -3.10 1.76
C GLN A 133 -18.56 -3.01 2.39
N MET A 134 -18.68 -3.34 3.68
CA MET A 134 -19.93 -3.22 4.43
C MET A 134 -20.39 -1.77 4.56
N ALA A 135 -19.45 -0.85 4.82
CA ALA A 135 -19.77 0.58 4.98
C ALA A 135 -20.16 1.26 3.66
N LEU A 136 -19.55 0.85 2.54
CA LEU A 136 -19.76 1.46 1.23
C LEU A 136 -20.84 0.78 0.40
N GLY A 137 -21.29 -0.40 0.80
CA GLY A 137 -22.29 -1.18 0.06
C GLY A 137 -21.67 -2.03 -1.06
N ARG A 138 -22.48 -2.91 -1.65
CA ARG A 138 -22.03 -3.93 -2.63
C ARG A 138 -21.60 -3.36 -3.99
N ASP A 139 -22.06 -2.17 -4.34
CA ASP A 139 -21.72 -1.54 -5.61
C ASP A 139 -20.34 -0.85 -5.59
N ALA A 140 -19.80 -0.62 -4.39
CA ALA A 140 -18.46 -0.07 -4.23
C ALA A 140 -17.39 -1.10 -4.60
N ARG A 141 -16.32 -0.61 -5.23
CA ARG A 141 -15.17 -1.44 -5.56
C ARG A 141 -14.15 -1.37 -4.43
N VAL A 142 -13.97 -2.49 -3.74
CA VAL A 142 -12.93 -2.65 -2.72
C VAL A 142 -11.90 -3.65 -3.20
N VAL A 143 -10.64 -3.22 -3.28
CA VAL A 143 -9.50 -4.05 -3.64
C VAL A 143 -8.55 -4.12 -2.47
N MET A 144 -8.27 -5.32 -2.00
CA MET A 144 -7.31 -5.59 -0.94
C MET A 144 -5.99 -6.06 -1.54
N LEU A 145 -4.89 -5.41 -1.17
CA LEU A 145 -3.54 -5.80 -1.52
C LEU A 145 -2.86 -6.40 -0.29
N THR A 146 -2.39 -7.65 -0.40
CA THR A 146 -1.75 -8.36 0.70
C THR A 146 -0.54 -9.16 0.22
N GLY A 147 0.36 -9.54 1.13
CA GLY A 147 1.41 -10.53 0.88
C GLY A 147 0.98 -11.90 1.40
N ASP A 148 1.60 -12.96 0.86
CA ASP A 148 1.33 -14.33 1.31
C ASP A 148 1.58 -14.52 2.81
N GLY A 149 2.58 -13.85 3.36
CA GLY A 149 2.91 -13.91 4.79
C GLY A 149 1.86 -13.25 5.67
N SER A 150 1.47 -12.03 5.34
CA SER A 150 0.50 -11.24 6.09
C SER A 150 -0.91 -11.82 5.99
N PHE A 151 -1.28 -12.31 4.80
CA PHE A 151 -2.58 -12.91 4.57
C PHE A 151 -2.85 -14.15 5.42
N HIS A 152 -1.81 -14.97 5.70
CA HIS A 152 -1.96 -16.13 6.58
C HIS A 152 -2.36 -15.77 8.02
N MET A 153 -2.17 -14.53 8.44
CA MET A 153 -2.47 -14.13 9.82
C MET A 153 -3.96 -13.96 10.08
N ASN A 154 -4.76 -13.65 9.03
CA ASN A 154 -6.19 -13.38 9.20
C ASN A 154 -7.07 -13.85 8.02
N LEU A 155 -6.61 -14.81 7.22
CA LEU A 155 -7.37 -15.33 6.07
C LEU A 155 -8.68 -16.07 6.47
N ASN A 156 -8.82 -16.45 7.73
CA ASN A 156 -10.05 -17.06 8.28
C ASN A 156 -11.27 -16.14 8.14
N GLU A 157 -11.07 -14.81 8.07
CA GLU A 157 -12.14 -13.84 7.81
C GLU A 157 -12.77 -13.97 6.41
N ALA A 158 -12.19 -14.80 5.55
CA ALA A 158 -12.84 -15.22 4.31
C ALA A 158 -14.22 -15.82 4.52
N CYS A 159 -14.41 -16.52 5.63
CA CYS A 159 -15.72 -17.06 6.03
C CYS A 159 -16.78 -15.95 6.13
N THR A 160 -16.44 -14.82 6.74
CA THR A 160 -17.31 -13.64 6.83
C THR A 160 -17.58 -13.05 5.45
N ALA A 161 -16.53 -12.82 4.64
CA ALA A 161 -16.66 -12.23 3.32
C ALA A 161 -17.56 -13.08 2.39
N VAL A 162 -17.39 -14.40 2.42
CA VAL A 162 -18.21 -15.35 1.64
C VAL A 162 -19.66 -15.38 2.14
N SER A 163 -19.85 -15.46 3.46
CA SER A 163 -21.20 -15.55 4.06
C SER A 163 -22.08 -14.34 3.74
N TYR A 164 -21.45 -13.18 3.54
CA TYR A 164 -22.16 -11.94 3.17
C TYR A 164 -22.05 -11.59 1.68
N ASP A 165 -21.49 -12.48 0.84
CA ASP A 165 -21.25 -12.26 -0.59
C ASP A 165 -20.58 -10.90 -0.86
N LEU A 166 -19.53 -10.55 -0.13
CA LEU A 166 -18.83 -9.28 -0.29
C LEU A 166 -17.90 -9.33 -1.50
N PRO A 167 -18.09 -8.48 -2.53
CA PRO A 167 -17.32 -8.55 -3.78
C PRO A 167 -15.91 -7.96 -3.65
N ILE A 168 -15.21 -8.34 -2.59
CA ILE A 168 -13.84 -7.91 -2.33
C ILE A 168 -12.89 -8.66 -3.26
N ILE A 169 -12.04 -7.93 -3.97
CA ILE A 169 -10.95 -8.52 -4.76
C ILE A 169 -9.68 -8.49 -3.92
N THR A 170 -9.19 -9.66 -3.52
CA THR A 170 -7.95 -9.81 -2.76
C THR A 170 -6.81 -10.18 -3.71
N VAL A 171 -5.81 -9.31 -3.83
CA VAL A 171 -4.61 -9.51 -4.63
C VAL A 171 -3.46 -9.88 -3.71
N ILE A 172 -2.95 -11.11 -3.85
CA ILE A 172 -1.91 -11.70 -2.99
C ILE A 172 -0.57 -11.62 -3.71
N PHE A 173 0.31 -10.73 -3.27
CA PHE A 173 1.70 -10.64 -3.74
C PHE A 173 2.50 -11.79 -3.14
N ASN A 174 2.53 -12.91 -3.84
CA ASN A 174 3.07 -14.17 -3.35
C ASN A 174 4.52 -14.38 -3.82
N ASN A 175 5.46 -13.93 -3.02
CA ASN A 175 6.90 -14.15 -3.23
C ASN A 175 7.46 -15.34 -2.41
N GLN A 176 6.62 -16.02 -1.63
CA GLN A 176 6.95 -17.17 -0.76
C GLN A 176 7.96 -16.87 0.35
N VAL A 177 8.22 -15.61 0.64
CA VAL A 177 9.14 -15.17 1.69
C VAL A 177 8.51 -14.08 2.55
N LEU A 178 9.10 -13.78 3.70
CA LEU A 178 8.83 -12.55 4.44
C LEU A 178 9.64 -11.43 3.78
N GLY A 179 9.08 -10.85 2.71
CA GLY A 179 9.81 -10.04 1.73
C GLY A 179 10.52 -8.84 2.32
N MET A 180 9.88 -8.07 3.22
CA MET A 180 10.53 -6.91 3.83
C MET A 180 11.71 -7.33 4.72
N VAL A 181 11.56 -8.38 5.52
CA VAL A 181 12.65 -8.91 6.36
C VAL A 181 13.79 -9.42 5.49
N ARG A 182 13.47 -10.14 4.41
CA ARG A 182 14.46 -10.63 3.44
C ARG A 182 15.20 -9.47 2.76
N GLN A 183 14.50 -8.41 2.34
CA GLN A 183 15.13 -7.23 1.76
C GLN A 183 16.13 -6.59 2.73
N TRP A 184 15.76 -6.44 4.00
CA TRP A 184 16.65 -5.91 5.03
C TRP A 184 17.88 -6.80 5.24
N GLN A 185 17.70 -8.11 5.30
CA GLN A 185 18.81 -9.06 5.43
C GLN A 185 19.71 -9.04 4.19
N THR A 186 19.14 -8.82 3.01
CA THR A 186 19.90 -8.65 1.78
C THR A 186 20.76 -7.38 1.81
N THR A 187 20.16 -6.26 2.24
CA THR A 187 20.77 -4.93 2.12
C THR A 187 21.77 -4.66 3.27
N PHE A 188 21.43 -5.05 4.50
CA PHE A 188 22.16 -4.63 5.69
C PHE A 188 22.89 -5.77 6.42
N TYR A 189 22.60 -7.03 6.08
CA TYR A 189 23.13 -8.20 6.80
C TYR A 189 23.85 -9.21 5.89
N GLU A 190 24.43 -8.73 4.79
CA GLU A 190 25.28 -9.53 3.89
C GLU A 190 24.59 -10.81 3.37
N LYS A 191 23.26 -10.75 3.15
CA LYS A 191 22.44 -11.89 2.73
C LYS A 191 22.45 -13.06 3.73
N ARG A 192 22.73 -12.80 5.00
CA ARG A 192 22.60 -13.80 6.06
C ARG A 192 21.16 -14.00 6.43
N TYR A 193 20.46 -14.83 5.65
CA TYR A 193 19.03 -15.07 5.80
C TYR A 193 18.74 -15.95 7.03
N SER A 194 17.80 -15.51 7.87
CA SER A 194 17.28 -16.24 9.01
C SER A 194 15.77 -16.11 9.05
N ASP A 195 15.08 -17.25 9.02
CA ASP A 195 13.60 -17.38 9.16
C ASP A 195 12.76 -16.52 8.21
N THR A 196 13.33 -16.12 7.07
CA THR A 196 12.64 -15.31 6.05
C THR A 196 11.99 -16.12 4.94
N ASP A 197 12.32 -17.41 4.85
CA ASP A 197 11.71 -18.36 3.91
C ASP A 197 10.96 -19.45 4.70
N PRO A 198 9.67 -19.27 4.97
CA PRO A 198 8.89 -20.19 5.80
C PRO A 198 8.48 -21.47 5.07
N HIS A 199 8.92 -21.70 3.83
CA HIS A 199 8.65 -22.89 3.01
C HIS A 199 7.16 -23.31 2.98
N ARG A 200 6.25 -22.32 2.88
CA ARG A 200 4.81 -22.56 2.87
C ARG A 200 4.37 -23.33 1.63
N LYS A 201 3.53 -24.35 1.83
CA LYS A 201 2.93 -25.16 0.76
C LYS A 201 1.48 -24.74 0.45
N THR A 202 1.05 -23.59 0.93
CA THR A 202 -0.32 -23.11 0.77
C THR A 202 -0.65 -22.87 -0.70
N ASP A 203 -1.74 -23.45 -1.16
CA ASP A 203 -2.36 -23.16 -2.45
C ASP A 203 -3.55 -22.23 -2.21
N PHE A 204 -3.35 -20.93 -2.47
CA PHE A 204 -4.37 -19.91 -2.21
C PHE A 204 -5.59 -20.05 -3.12
N VAL A 205 -5.45 -20.64 -4.31
CA VAL A 205 -6.58 -20.89 -5.22
C VAL A 205 -7.51 -21.94 -4.59
N LYS A 206 -6.96 -23.09 -4.21
CA LYS A 206 -7.73 -24.14 -3.56
C LYS A 206 -8.32 -23.69 -2.22
N LEU A 207 -7.59 -22.86 -1.50
CA LEU A 207 -8.06 -22.33 -0.23
C LEU A 207 -9.23 -21.35 -0.43
N ALA A 208 -9.16 -20.48 -1.43
CA ALA A 208 -10.29 -19.62 -1.81
C ALA A 208 -11.53 -20.44 -2.16
N GLU A 209 -11.37 -21.46 -3.01
CA GLU A 209 -12.45 -22.38 -3.41
C GLU A 209 -13.02 -23.13 -2.21
N GLY A 210 -12.17 -23.58 -1.27
CA GLY A 210 -12.57 -24.23 -0.04
C GLY A 210 -13.43 -23.36 0.89
N PHE A 211 -13.21 -22.05 0.89
CA PHE A 211 -14.07 -21.08 1.57
C PHE A 211 -15.34 -20.74 0.78
N GLY A 212 -15.40 -21.01 -0.52
CA GLY A 212 -16.49 -20.61 -1.41
C GLY A 212 -16.23 -19.29 -2.16
N ALA A 213 -14.99 -18.76 -2.12
CA ALA A 213 -14.57 -17.63 -2.93
C ALA A 213 -14.05 -18.09 -4.30
N LYS A 214 -13.95 -17.15 -5.26
CA LYS A 214 -13.34 -17.45 -6.55
C LYS A 214 -11.82 -17.30 -6.48
N GLY A 215 -11.09 -18.35 -6.85
CA GLY A 215 -9.63 -18.36 -6.89
C GLY A 215 -9.05 -18.19 -8.29
N TYR A 216 -7.97 -17.40 -8.40
CA TYR A 216 -7.19 -17.22 -9.64
C TYR A 216 -5.71 -17.31 -9.32
N ARG A 217 -4.89 -17.66 -10.32
CA ARG A 217 -3.43 -17.59 -10.26
C ARG A 217 -2.91 -16.82 -11.46
N ALA A 218 -1.89 -15.99 -11.22
CA ALA A 218 -1.19 -15.25 -12.25
C ALA A 218 0.31 -15.22 -11.97
N ALA A 219 1.12 -15.42 -13.00
CA ALA A 219 2.58 -15.33 -12.97
C ALA A 219 3.12 -14.35 -14.04
N THR A 220 2.27 -13.91 -14.96
CA THR A 220 2.59 -12.94 -16.01
C THR A 220 1.61 -11.77 -16.01
N PRO A 221 1.99 -10.60 -16.56
CA PRO A 221 1.07 -9.46 -16.66
C PRO A 221 -0.22 -9.78 -17.42
N ALA A 222 -0.14 -10.57 -18.48
CA ALA A 222 -1.31 -10.96 -19.26
C ALA A 222 -2.28 -11.84 -18.47
N GLU A 223 -1.76 -12.80 -17.70
CA GLU A 223 -2.57 -13.64 -16.82
C GLU A 223 -3.23 -12.82 -15.71
N PHE A 224 -2.49 -11.89 -15.11
CA PHE A 224 -3.04 -11.00 -14.06
C PHE A 224 -4.16 -10.13 -14.61
N LYS A 225 -3.94 -9.49 -15.76
CA LYS A 225 -4.95 -8.67 -16.44
C LYS A 225 -6.25 -9.42 -16.68
N ALA A 226 -6.17 -10.64 -17.18
CA ALA A 226 -7.34 -11.49 -17.44
C ALA A 226 -8.03 -11.91 -16.14
N ALA A 227 -7.26 -12.34 -15.12
CA ALA A 227 -7.78 -12.75 -13.82
C ALA A 227 -8.48 -11.61 -13.11
N PHE A 228 -7.89 -10.40 -13.11
CA PHE A 228 -8.47 -9.23 -12.48
C PHE A 228 -9.76 -8.78 -13.20
N ALA A 229 -9.76 -8.78 -14.54
CA ALA A 229 -10.95 -8.47 -15.34
C ALA A 229 -12.11 -9.44 -15.09
N ASP A 230 -11.82 -10.71 -14.80
CA ASP A 230 -12.85 -11.68 -14.44
C ASP A 230 -13.31 -11.52 -12.99
N ALA A 231 -12.37 -11.27 -12.05
CA ALA A 231 -12.67 -10.96 -10.65
C ALA A 231 -13.58 -9.73 -10.50
N MET A 232 -13.42 -8.72 -11.36
CA MET A 232 -14.26 -7.52 -11.40
C MET A 232 -15.74 -7.81 -11.69
N LYS A 233 -16.06 -8.95 -12.27
CA LYS A 233 -17.44 -9.37 -12.63
C LYS A 233 -18.10 -10.23 -11.55
N GLN A 234 -17.31 -10.69 -10.57
CA GLN A 234 -17.82 -11.57 -9.53
C GLN A 234 -18.72 -10.81 -8.54
N LYS A 235 -19.73 -11.50 -8.03
CA LYS A 235 -20.68 -10.94 -7.04
C LYS A 235 -20.28 -11.28 -5.59
N GLY A 236 -19.31 -12.16 -5.42
CA GLY A 236 -18.72 -12.55 -4.15
C GLY A 236 -17.22 -12.33 -4.13
N PRO A 237 -16.53 -12.71 -3.04
CA PRO A 237 -15.10 -12.47 -2.89
C PRO A 237 -14.26 -13.27 -3.89
N SER A 238 -13.16 -12.67 -4.33
CA SER A 238 -12.22 -13.25 -5.27
C SER A 238 -10.79 -13.10 -4.76
N TRP A 239 -9.96 -14.13 -4.91
CA TRP A 239 -8.54 -14.10 -4.58
C TRP A 239 -7.68 -14.33 -5.81
N ILE A 240 -6.66 -13.51 -6.00
CA ILE A 240 -5.71 -13.64 -7.10
C ILE A 240 -4.32 -13.90 -6.51
N ASP A 241 -3.83 -15.13 -6.62
CA ASP A 241 -2.48 -15.56 -6.22
C ASP A 241 -1.47 -15.10 -7.27
N CYS A 242 -0.85 -13.93 -7.05
CA CYS A 242 0.14 -13.32 -7.93
C CYS A 242 1.54 -13.82 -7.60
N ARG A 243 2.11 -14.67 -8.46
CA ARG A 243 3.46 -15.21 -8.29
C ARG A 243 4.49 -14.18 -8.74
N ILE A 244 5.24 -13.62 -7.80
CA ILE A 244 6.29 -12.63 -8.04
C ILE A 244 7.66 -13.14 -7.58
N GLY A 245 8.71 -12.47 -8.03
CA GLY A 245 10.09 -12.79 -7.63
C GLY A 245 10.30 -12.61 -6.13
N LYS A 246 11.04 -13.53 -5.50
CA LYS A 246 11.33 -13.47 -4.05
C LYS A 246 12.29 -12.36 -3.66
N ASP A 247 13.06 -11.85 -4.61
CA ASP A 247 14.06 -10.81 -4.41
C ASP A 247 13.62 -9.43 -4.96
N GLU A 248 12.31 -9.28 -5.25
CA GLU A 248 11.73 -7.96 -5.59
C GLU A 248 11.93 -7.00 -4.42
N LYS A 249 12.40 -5.79 -4.74
CA LYS A 249 12.72 -4.77 -3.73
C LYS A 249 11.71 -3.63 -3.76
N VAL A 250 11.51 -3.01 -2.60
CA VAL A 250 10.89 -1.69 -2.50
C VAL A 250 11.99 -0.65 -2.66
N LEU A 251 11.94 0.09 -3.76
CA LEU A 251 12.89 1.16 -4.11
C LEU A 251 12.15 2.35 -4.70
N PRO A 252 12.64 3.58 -4.52
CA PRO A 252 13.74 3.97 -3.65
C PRO A 252 13.40 3.80 -2.16
N MET A 253 14.42 3.66 -1.30
CA MET A 253 14.23 3.47 0.13
C MET A 253 15.24 4.31 0.93
N ILE A 254 14.78 4.93 2.03
CA ILE A 254 15.64 5.57 3.03
C ILE A 254 15.81 4.59 4.19
N PRO A 255 17.04 4.22 4.57
CA PRO A 255 17.27 3.32 5.70
C PRO A 255 16.83 3.96 7.02
N GLY A 256 16.47 3.11 7.99
CA GLY A 256 16.09 3.58 9.32
C GLY A 256 17.19 4.45 9.96
N GLY A 257 16.82 5.65 10.42
CA GLY A 257 17.76 6.64 10.95
C GLY A 257 18.53 7.45 9.89
N GLY A 258 18.35 7.14 8.60
CA GLY A 258 18.94 7.90 7.49
C GLY A 258 18.16 9.17 7.15
N THR A 259 18.74 9.94 6.23
CA THR A 259 18.18 11.18 5.66
C THR A 259 17.90 10.99 4.17
N VAL A 260 17.35 12.00 3.52
CA VAL A 260 17.16 12.01 2.05
C VAL A 260 18.48 11.87 1.27
N ASN A 261 19.64 12.13 1.89
CA ASN A 261 20.93 11.93 1.27
C ASN A 261 21.41 10.48 1.30
N ASP A 262 20.74 9.64 2.10
CA ASP A 262 21.08 8.23 2.30
C ASP A 262 20.16 7.30 1.50
N ILE A 263 19.48 7.85 0.47
CA ILE A 263 18.52 7.11 -0.34
C ILE A 263 19.20 5.96 -1.10
N ILE A 264 18.60 4.78 -1.01
CA ILE A 264 19.01 3.56 -1.71
C ILE A 264 18.17 3.45 -2.98
N MET A 265 18.83 3.36 -4.13
CA MET A 265 18.22 3.32 -5.47
C MET A 265 18.35 1.94 -6.15
N GLU A 266 19.23 1.04 -5.65
CA GLU A 266 19.55 -0.25 -6.26
C GLU A 266 19.52 -1.42 -5.25
#